data_5cdbcb0faa7dfc3640a6448814475179
#
_entry.id   5cdbcb0faa7dfc3640a6448814475179
#
_cell.length_a   1.000
_cell.length_b   1.000
_cell.length_c   1.000
_cell.angle_alpha   90.00
_cell.angle_beta   90.00
_cell.angle_gamma   90.00
#
_symmetry.space_group_name_H-M   'P 1'
#
loop_
_entity.id
_entity.type
_entity.pdbx_description
1 polymer ?
#
loop_
_entity_poly.entity_id
_entity_poly.type
_entity_poly.pdbx_seq_one_letter_code
_entity_poly.pdbx_strand_id
1 'polypeptide(L)'
;MERELEAPDIWNQPERAQELGRERVQLESLVEQFKNISARIVDAKDLIELAVEEQDAESLDEVVSESDALDEKIGQLEFRRMFSGQMDPNNAYLDVQSGSGGTEAQDWAEMVLRMYLRWGEQNGFKTELVEASAGDVAGIKSATIHFQGEYAFGWLRTETGVHRLVRKSPFDSGNRRHTSFCSVFISPEVDDNIDIDINPADLRIDTYRASGAGGQHVNRTDSAVRITHIPTNTVVQCQNDRSQHKNKDQAMKQLRAKLYELEMSKRNAEKQALEEGKSDIGWGSQIRSYVLDASRIKDLRTSVETSNTQAVLDGDLNAFIEASLKAGL
;
A
#
# COMPACT_ATOMS: atom_id res chain seq x y z
N MET A 1 -23.37 2.68 -10.59
CA MET A 1 -22.57 2.99 -11.78
C MET A 1 -23.43 3.11 -13.04
N GLU A 2 -24.12 2.07 -13.54
CA GLU A 2 -25.03 2.20 -14.72
C GLU A 2 -26.08 3.29 -14.51
N ARG A 3 -26.74 3.32 -13.34
CA ARG A 3 -27.71 4.38 -12.98
C ARG A 3 -27.11 5.79 -12.92
N GLU A 4 -25.83 5.92 -12.59
CA GLU A 4 -25.11 7.21 -12.60
C GLU A 4 -24.75 7.66 -14.01
N LEU A 5 -24.37 6.71 -14.90
CA LEU A 5 -24.12 7.01 -16.31
C LEU A 5 -25.40 7.35 -17.09
N GLU A 6 -26.56 6.87 -16.64
CA GLU A 6 -27.88 7.22 -17.20
C GLU A 6 -28.40 8.58 -16.71
N ALA A 7 -27.79 9.16 -15.66
CA ALA A 7 -28.21 10.45 -15.15
C ALA A 7 -27.88 11.58 -16.14
N PRO A 8 -28.83 12.46 -16.49
CA PRO A 8 -28.59 13.54 -17.46
C PRO A 8 -27.46 14.50 -17.07
N ASP A 9 -27.22 14.66 -15.78
CA ASP A 9 -26.25 15.61 -15.23
C ASP A 9 -24.79 15.15 -15.38
N ILE A 10 -24.53 13.84 -15.61
CA ILE A 10 -23.17 13.30 -15.75
C ILE A 10 -22.48 13.83 -17.00
N TRP A 11 -23.26 14.10 -18.06
CA TRP A 11 -22.73 14.61 -19.33
C TRP A 11 -22.25 16.06 -19.25
N ASN A 12 -22.59 16.77 -18.17
CA ASN A 12 -22.04 18.09 -17.87
C ASN A 12 -20.66 18.02 -17.19
N GLN A 13 -20.20 16.79 -16.82
CA GLN A 13 -18.94 16.51 -16.17
C GLN A 13 -18.14 15.47 -17.00
N PRO A 14 -17.49 15.88 -18.11
CA PRO A 14 -16.89 14.94 -19.06
C PRO A 14 -15.77 14.06 -18.45
N GLU A 15 -15.01 14.60 -17.51
CA GLU A 15 -13.96 13.84 -16.81
C GLU A 15 -14.56 12.71 -15.96
N ARG A 16 -15.60 13.02 -15.19
CA ARG A 16 -16.30 12.03 -14.36
C ARG A 16 -17.00 10.97 -15.20
N ALA A 17 -17.61 11.36 -16.32
CA ALA A 17 -18.24 10.43 -17.28
C ALA A 17 -17.20 9.47 -17.89
N GLN A 18 -16.00 9.97 -18.19
CA GLN A 18 -14.91 9.17 -18.73
C GLN A 18 -14.34 8.21 -17.69
N GLU A 19 -14.18 8.65 -16.44
CA GLU A 19 -13.78 7.79 -15.32
C GLU A 19 -14.76 6.63 -15.11
N LEU A 20 -16.04 6.94 -14.95
CA LEU A 20 -17.10 5.94 -14.80
C LEU A 20 -17.19 4.99 -16.00
N GLY A 21 -16.96 5.50 -17.22
CA GLY A 21 -16.90 4.69 -18.44
C GLY A 21 -15.75 3.69 -18.40
N ARG A 22 -14.55 4.08 -17.95
CA ARG A 22 -13.39 3.20 -17.82
C ARG A 22 -13.64 2.14 -16.73
N GLU A 23 -14.14 2.57 -15.58
CA GLU A 23 -14.46 1.69 -14.46
C GLU A 23 -15.54 0.65 -14.85
N ARG A 24 -16.56 1.07 -15.59
CA ARG A 24 -17.58 0.17 -16.13
C ARG A 24 -16.96 -0.91 -17.01
N VAL A 25 -16.13 -0.53 -18.00
CA VAL A 25 -15.48 -1.49 -18.91
C VAL A 25 -14.61 -2.49 -18.13
N GLN A 26 -13.89 -2.05 -17.10
CA GLN A 26 -13.09 -2.93 -16.26
C GLN A 26 -13.96 -3.93 -15.49
N LEU A 27 -15.06 -3.47 -14.88
CA LEU A 27 -15.98 -4.33 -14.13
C LEU A 27 -16.74 -5.30 -15.05
N GLU A 28 -17.20 -4.86 -16.22
CA GLU A 28 -17.84 -5.72 -17.23
C GLU A 28 -16.88 -6.84 -17.66
N SER A 29 -15.62 -6.49 -17.96
CA SER A 29 -14.58 -7.48 -18.31
C SER A 29 -14.35 -8.50 -17.20
N LEU A 30 -14.30 -8.06 -15.93
CA LEU A 30 -14.14 -8.94 -14.78
C LEU A 30 -15.31 -9.88 -14.60
N VAL A 31 -16.55 -9.37 -14.71
CA VAL A 31 -17.77 -10.17 -14.61
C VAL A 31 -17.86 -11.17 -15.74
N GLU A 32 -17.47 -10.81 -16.96
CA GLU A 32 -17.45 -11.70 -18.11
C GLU A 32 -16.41 -12.82 -17.95
N GLN A 33 -15.20 -12.49 -17.48
CA GLN A 33 -14.17 -13.48 -17.16
C GLN A 33 -14.65 -14.47 -16.11
N PHE A 34 -15.29 -13.98 -15.04
CA PHE A 34 -15.84 -14.84 -13.99
C PHE A 34 -16.94 -15.78 -14.50
N LYS A 35 -17.87 -15.25 -15.32
CA LYS A 35 -18.93 -16.06 -15.95
C LYS A 35 -18.35 -17.12 -16.88
N ASN A 36 -17.35 -16.78 -17.68
CA ASN A 36 -16.67 -17.71 -18.58
C ASN A 36 -15.98 -18.84 -17.81
N ILE A 37 -15.23 -18.52 -16.75
CA ILE A 37 -14.58 -19.53 -15.90
C ILE A 37 -15.63 -20.43 -15.25
N SER A 38 -16.70 -19.86 -14.71
CA SER A 38 -17.77 -20.63 -14.07
C SER A 38 -18.46 -21.59 -15.04
N ALA A 39 -18.73 -21.16 -16.26
CA ALA A 39 -19.33 -22.02 -17.30
C ALA A 39 -18.37 -23.16 -17.68
N ARG A 40 -17.08 -22.86 -17.91
CA ARG A 40 -16.06 -23.87 -18.25
C ARG A 40 -15.86 -24.92 -17.14
N ILE A 41 -15.98 -24.53 -15.87
CA ILE A 41 -15.92 -25.50 -14.75
C ILE A 41 -17.11 -26.45 -14.80
N VAL A 42 -18.30 -25.95 -15.12
CA VAL A 42 -19.50 -26.80 -15.27
C VAL A 42 -19.32 -27.74 -16.45
N ASP A 43 -18.92 -27.23 -17.61
CA ASP A 43 -18.67 -28.02 -18.82
C ASP A 43 -17.60 -29.11 -18.58
N ALA A 44 -16.50 -28.77 -17.91
CA ALA A 44 -15.46 -29.75 -17.55
C ALA A 44 -15.98 -30.84 -16.62
N LYS A 45 -16.85 -30.50 -15.66
CA LYS A 45 -17.47 -31.47 -14.77
C LYS A 45 -18.37 -32.43 -15.52
N ASP A 46 -19.22 -31.91 -16.41
CA ASP A 46 -20.14 -32.74 -17.22
C ASP A 46 -19.36 -33.66 -18.18
N LEU A 47 -18.23 -33.14 -18.72
CA LEU A 47 -17.34 -33.91 -19.58
C LEU A 47 -16.63 -35.07 -18.83
N ILE A 48 -16.21 -34.82 -17.56
CA ILE A 48 -15.66 -35.90 -16.70
C ILE A 48 -16.68 -37.00 -16.49
N GLU A 49 -17.94 -36.68 -16.18
CA GLU A 49 -18.99 -37.65 -15.94
C GLU A 49 -19.20 -38.53 -17.19
N LEU A 50 -19.27 -37.91 -18.38
CA LEU A 50 -19.41 -38.63 -19.66
C LEU A 50 -18.18 -39.48 -19.98
N ALA A 51 -16.98 -38.95 -19.85
CA ALA A 51 -15.75 -39.67 -20.15
C ALA A 51 -15.52 -40.90 -19.26
N VAL A 52 -15.96 -40.81 -17.99
CA VAL A 52 -15.91 -41.94 -17.05
C VAL A 52 -16.93 -43.02 -17.45
N GLU A 53 -18.17 -42.65 -17.88
CA GLU A 53 -19.18 -43.59 -18.32
C GLU A 53 -18.77 -44.31 -19.61
N GLU A 54 -18.12 -43.60 -20.55
CA GLU A 54 -17.69 -44.14 -21.83
C GLU A 54 -16.30 -44.81 -21.78
N GLN A 55 -15.58 -44.71 -20.66
CA GLN A 55 -14.19 -45.14 -20.47
C GLN A 55 -13.23 -44.53 -21.50
N ASP A 56 -13.47 -43.26 -21.84
CA ASP A 56 -12.69 -42.51 -22.81
C ASP A 56 -11.50 -41.78 -22.13
N ALA A 57 -10.31 -42.37 -22.28
CA ALA A 57 -9.08 -41.83 -21.69
C ALA A 57 -8.63 -40.53 -22.37
N GLU A 58 -8.91 -40.34 -23.66
CA GLU A 58 -8.52 -39.15 -24.42
C GLU A 58 -9.30 -37.93 -23.94
N SER A 59 -10.60 -38.05 -23.74
CA SER A 59 -11.44 -37.00 -23.15
C SER A 59 -11.03 -36.66 -21.70
N LEU A 60 -10.58 -37.63 -20.91
CA LEU A 60 -10.07 -37.39 -19.56
C LEU A 60 -8.77 -36.56 -19.58
N ASP A 61 -7.83 -36.84 -20.50
CA ASP A 61 -6.60 -36.09 -20.65
C ASP A 61 -6.89 -34.64 -21.09
N GLU A 62 -7.89 -34.44 -21.95
CA GLU A 62 -8.34 -33.10 -22.35
C GLU A 62 -8.90 -32.30 -21.18
N VAL A 63 -9.71 -32.92 -20.33
CA VAL A 63 -10.23 -32.25 -19.11
C VAL A 63 -9.15 -31.93 -18.10
N VAL A 64 -8.12 -32.74 -17.95
CA VAL A 64 -6.96 -32.42 -17.10
C VAL A 64 -6.26 -31.19 -17.61
N SER A 65 -5.98 -31.10 -18.92
CA SER A 65 -5.37 -29.92 -19.54
C SER A 65 -6.22 -28.66 -19.38
N GLU A 66 -7.54 -28.79 -19.52
CA GLU A 66 -8.50 -27.68 -19.30
C GLU A 66 -8.53 -27.24 -17.84
N SER A 67 -8.45 -28.17 -16.88
CA SER A 67 -8.39 -27.89 -15.45
C SER A 67 -7.14 -27.08 -15.08
N ASP A 68 -5.99 -27.46 -15.63
CA ASP A 68 -4.74 -26.73 -15.41
C ASP A 68 -4.84 -25.29 -15.96
N ALA A 69 -5.44 -25.11 -17.15
CA ALA A 69 -5.64 -23.80 -17.74
C ALA A 69 -6.66 -22.93 -16.94
N LEU A 70 -7.65 -23.55 -16.31
CA LEU A 70 -8.59 -22.86 -15.43
C LEU A 70 -7.94 -22.45 -14.12
N ASP A 71 -7.10 -23.31 -13.54
CA ASP A 71 -6.36 -23.02 -12.31
C ASP A 71 -5.43 -21.81 -12.49
N GLU A 72 -4.71 -21.74 -13.61
CA GLU A 72 -3.87 -20.59 -13.96
C GLU A 72 -4.70 -19.29 -14.05
N LYS A 73 -5.88 -19.33 -14.71
CA LYS A 73 -6.75 -18.15 -14.83
C LYS A 73 -7.32 -17.71 -13.48
N ILE A 74 -7.70 -18.67 -12.64
CA ILE A 74 -8.16 -18.38 -11.27
C ILE A 74 -7.04 -17.73 -10.47
N GLY A 75 -5.82 -18.27 -10.54
CA GLY A 75 -4.64 -17.69 -9.91
C GLY A 75 -4.38 -16.23 -10.32
N GLN A 76 -4.55 -15.91 -11.60
CA GLN A 76 -4.45 -14.52 -12.10
C GLN A 76 -5.54 -13.60 -11.53
N LEU A 77 -6.78 -14.08 -11.37
CA LEU A 77 -7.86 -13.31 -10.76
C LEU A 77 -7.64 -13.11 -9.26
N GLU A 78 -7.19 -14.14 -8.55
CA GLU A 78 -6.80 -14.03 -7.14
C GLU A 78 -5.67 -13.02 -6.95
N PHE A 79 -4.62 -13.08 -7.79
CA PHE A 79 -3.52 -12.11 -7.78
C PHE A 79 -4.03 -10.68 -7.95
N ARG A 80 -4.88 -10.41 -8.96
CA ARG A 80 -5.47 -9.09 -9.17
C ARG A 80 -6.30 -8.62 -7.98
N ARG A 81 -7.00 -9.52 -7.31
CA ARG A 81 -7.78 -9.20 -6.11
C ARG A 81 -6.88 -8.87 -4.93
N MET A 82 -5.80 -9.62 -4.74
CA MET A 82 -4.84 -9.40 -3.65
C MET A 82 -4.12 -8.05 -3.77
N PHE A 83 -3.81 -7.61 -5.00
CA PHE A 83 -3.02 -6.40 -5.28
C PHE A 83 -3.84 -5.34 -6.02
N SER A 84 -4.98 -4.96 -5.44
CA SER A 84 -5.89 -3.95 -6.01
C SER A 84 -5.67 -2.54 -5.45
N GLY A 85 -4.84 -2.39 -4.43
CA GLY A 85 -4.54 -1.11 -3.79
C GLY A 85 -3.64 -0.23 -4.67
N GLN A 86 -3.91 1.07 -4.67
CA GLN A 86 -3.14 2.04 -5.48
C GLN A 86 -1.64 2.03 -5.15
N MET A 87 -1.28 1.74 -3.90
CA MET A 87 0.11 1.71 -3.43
C MET A 87 0.74 0.31 -3.50
N ASP A 88 -0.04 -0.74 -3.79
CA ASP A 88 0.46 -2.12 -3.80
C ASP A 88 1.67 -2.35 -4.70
N PRO A 89 1.80 -1.72 -5.89
CA PRO A 89 2.97 -1.89 -6.76
C PRO A 89 4.27 -1.31 -6.21
N ASN A 90 4.19 -0.44 -5.19
CA ASN A 90 5.35 0.29 -4.68
C ASN A 90 6.32 -0.61 -3.90
N ASN A 91 7.56 -0.14 -3.76
CA ASN A 91 8.49 -0.66 -2.77
C ASN A 91 7.95 -0.44 -1.36
N ALA A 92 8.52 -1.11 -0.36
CA ALA A 92 8.07 -1.02 1.02
C ALA A 92 9.20 -0.71 2.00
N TYR A 93 8.86 0.03 3.05
CA TYR A 93 9.65 0.08 4.28
C TYR A 93 8.96 -0.79 5.33
N LEU A 94 9.77 -1.60 6.03
CA LEU A 94 9.33 -2.42 7.15
C LEU A 94 10.08 -1.98 8.40
N ASP A 95 9.35 -1.43 9.35
CA ASP A 95 9.87 -1.05 10.66
C ASP A 95 9.60 -2.16 11.67
N VAL A 96 10.64 -2.61 12.34
CA VAL A 96 10.58 -3.55 13.46
C VAL A 96 10.89 -2.79 14.73
N GLN A 97 10.04 -2.91 15.76
CA GLN A 97 10.26 -2.28 17.06
C GLN A 97 10.03 -3.27 18.20
N SER A 98 10.99 -3.36 19.13
CA SER A 98 10.85 -4.17 20.32
C SER A 98 9.75 -3.61 21.23
N GLY A 99 8.87 -4.49 21.70
CA GLY A 99 7.81 -4.15 22.63
C GLY A 99 8.18 -4.40 24.08
N SER A 100 7.16 -4.67 24.90
CA SER A 100 7.34 -5.01 26.32
C SER A 100 8.05 -6.36 26.48
N GLY A 101 9.07 -6.45 27.34
CA GLY A 101 9.81 -7.67 27.63
C GLY A 101 11.33 -7.49 27.84
N GLY A 102 11.83 -6.25 27.81
CA GLY A 102 13.24 -5.94 28.05
C GLY A 102 14.17 -6.64 27.04
N THR A 103 15.28 -7.22 27.50
CA THR A 103 16.26 -7.91 26.64
C THR A 103 15.63 -9.02 25.79
N GLU A 104 14.66 -9.75 26.33
CA GLU A 104 13.95 -10.80 25.59
C GLU A 104 13.15 -10.26 24.39
N ALA A 105 12.52 -9.07 24.55
CA ALA A 105 11.81 -8.43 23.45
C ALA A 105 12.75 -7.85 22.39
N GLN A 106 13.94 -7.39 22.81
CA GLN A 106 14.97 -6.90 21.89
C GLN A 106 15.57 -8.06 21.06
N ASP A 107 15.79 -9.21 21.66
CA ASP A 107 16.21 -10.43 20.96
C ASP A 107 15.12 -10.93 20.01
N TRP A 108 13.86 -10.89 20.46
CA TRP A 108 12.72 -11.23 19.61
C TRP A 108 12.63 -10.32 18.36
N ALA A 109 12.83 -9.01 18.54
CA ALA A 109 12.84 -8.05 17.43
C ALA A 109 13.94 -8.37 16.40
N GLU A 110 15.14 -8.80 16.86
CA GLU A 110 16.21 -9.24 15.96
C GLU A 110 15.84 -10.52 15.21
N MET A 111 15.18 -11.47 15.85
CA MET A 111 14.69 -12.68 15.19
C MET A 111 13.63 -12.34 14.13
N VAL A 112 12.72 -11.41 14.40
CA VAL A 112 11.71 -10.94 13.43
C VAL A 112 12.38 -10.22 12.27
N LEU A 113 13.35 -9.35 12.54
CA LEU A 113 14.14 -8.68 11.51
C LEU A 113 14.79 -9.70 10.54
N ARG A 114 15.46 -10.69 11.09
CA ARG A 114 16.09 -11.77 10.31
C ARG A 114 15.07 -12.58 9.50
N MET A 115 13.92 -12.86 10.08
CA MET A 115 12.82 -13.60 9.44
C MET A 115 12.35 -12.88 8.17
N TYR A 116 12.11 -11.57 8.24
CA TYR A 116 11.69 -10.79 7.07
C TYR A 116 12.80 -10.58 6.05
N LEU A 117 14.04 -10.39 6.46
CA LEU A 117 15.17 -10.32 5.53
C LEU A 117 15.28 -11.60 4.69
N ARG A 118 15.19 -12.78 5.34
CA ARG A 118 15.22 -14.07 4.64
C ARG A 118 14.02 -14.30 3.74
N TRP A 119 12.84 -13.88 4.21
CA TRP A 119 11.64 -13.92 3.37
C TRP A 119 11.83 -13.09 2.10
N GLY A 120 12.36 -11.89 2.23
CA GLY A 120 12.63 -11.02 1.08
C GLY A 120 13.62 -11.64 0.09
N GLU A 121 14.71 -12.20 0.58
CA GLU A 121 15.70 -12.90 -0.26
C GLU A 121 15.09 -14.09 -1.01
N GLN A 122 14.27 -14.92 -0.32
CA GLN A 122 13.62 -16.10 -0.90
C GLN A 122 12.59 -15.74 -1.97
N ASN A 123 11.92 -14.60 -1.83
CA ASN A 123 10.91 -14.12 -2.78
C ASN A 123 11.48 -13.17 -3.84
N GLY A 124 12.80 -13.02 -3.93
CA GLY A 124 13.47 -12.25 -4.98
C GLY A 124 13.45 -10.74 -4.80
N PHE A 125 13.07 -10.26 -3.61
CA PHE A 125 13.16 -8.84 -3.29
C PHE A 125 14.60 -8.45 -2.96
N LYS A 126 15.02 -7.27 -3.42
CA LYS A 126 16.24 -6.66 -2.94
C LYS A 126 15.97 -6.02 -1.58
N THR A 127 16.63 -6.50 -0.54
CA THR A 127 16.47 -6.00 0.83
C THR A 127 17.70 -5.17 1.24
N GLU A 128 17.44 -4.03 1.87
CA GLU A 128 18.48 -3.15 2.40
C GLU A 128 18.14 -2.74 3.82
N LEU A 129 19.05 -2.96 4.76
CA LEU A 129 18.90 -2.48 6.13
C LEU A 129 19.25 -1.00 6.18
N VAL A 130 18.23 -0.13 6.32
CA VAL A 130 18.38 1.33 6.30
C VAL A 130 18.91 1.83 7.64
N GLU A 131 18.35 1.35 8.74
CA GLU A 131 18.70 1.75 10.09
C GLU A 131 18.53 0.57 11.05
N ALA A 132 19.39 0.50 12.06
CA ALA A 132 19.23 -0.43 13.17
C ALA A 132 19.77 0.18 14.47
N SER A 133 18.96 0.16 15.51
CA SER A 133 19.35 0.57 16.87
C SER A 133 19.56 -0.67 17.71
N ALA A 134 20.81 -0.86 18.19
CA ALA A 134 21.17 -2.03 19.00
C ALA A 134 20.43 -2.05 20.34
N GLY A 135 20.15 -3.26 20.83
CA GLY A 135 19.66 -3.48 22.17
C GLY A 135 20.69 -3.19 23.24
N ASP A 136 20.25 -3.12 24.50
CA ASP A 136 21.15 -2.78 25.62
C ASP A 136 22.12 -3.94 25.96
N VAL A 137 21.69 -5.18 25.81
CA VAL A 137 22.46 -6.39 26.14
C VAL A 137 22.50 -7.35 24.95
N ALA A 138 21.38 -7.52 24.26
CA ALA A 138 21.24 -8.38 23.09
C ALA A 138 20.10 -7.85 22.19
N GLY A 139 20.10 -8.28 20.93
CA GLY A 139 19.04 -7.92 19.99
C GLY A 139 19.04 -6.46 19.54
N ILE A 140 17.89 -5.99 19.10
CA ILE A 140 17.67 -4.64 18.59
C ILE A 140 16.48 -3.94 19.29
N LYS A 141 16.57 -2.62 19.44
CA LYS A 141 15.43 -1.78 19.87
C LYS A 141 14.49 -1.52 18.71
N SER A 142 15.06 -1.16 17.58
CA SER A 142 14.33 -0.90 16.33
C SER A 142 15.22 -1.16 15.12
N ALA A 143 14.60 -1.46 13.99
CA ALA A 143 15.28 -1.52 12.70
C ALA A 143 14.29 -1.19 11.57
N THR A 144 14.80 -0.61 10.49
CA THR A 144 14.06 -0.34 9.26
C THR A 144 14.71 -1.07 8.09
N ILE A 145 13.93 -1.87 7.37
CA ILE A 145 14.32 -2.56 6.14
C ILE A 145 13.62 -1.89 4.97
N HIS A 146 14.34 -1.64 3.89
CA HIS A 146 13.79 -1.25 2.60
C HIS A 146 13.69 -2.48 1.69
N PHE A 147 12.49 -2.81 1.23
CA PHE A 147 12.19 -3.87 0.27
C PHE A 147 11.97 -3.26 -1.11
N GLN A 148 12.79 -3.63 -2.07
CA GLN A 148 12.70 -3.17 -3.45
C GLN A 148 12.30 -4.34 -4.35
N GLY A 149 11.21 -4.17 -5.10
CA GLY A 149 10.70 -5.16 -6.02
C GLY A 149 9.23 -4.94 -6.34
N GLU A 150 8.76 -5.62 -7.37
CA GLU A 150 7.39 -5.48 -7.84
C GLU A 150 6.38 -5.95 -6.76
N TYR A 151 5.43 -5.09 -6.42
CA TYR A 151 4.42 -5.35 -5.37
C TYR A 151 4.97 -5.61 -3.96
N ALA A 152 6.17 -5.10 -3.61
CA ALA A 152 6.76 -5.32 -2.29
C ALA A 152 5.83 -4.82 -1.16
N PHE A 153 5.22 -3.63 -1.30
CA PHE A 153 4.25 -3.13 -0.35
C PHE A 153 2.98 -3.98 -0.33
N GLY A 154 2.46 -4.36 -1.50
CA GLY A 154 1.26 -5.19 -1.63
C GLY A 154 1.38 -6.52 -0.86
N TRP A 155 2.54 -7.19 -0.96
CA TRP A 155 2.82 -8.42 -0.23
C TRP A 155 2.89 -8.20 1.28
N LEU A 156 3.55 -7.14 1.73
CA LEU A 156 3.87 -6.94 3.15
C LEU A 156 2.78 -6.18 3.92
N ARG A 157 1.88 -5.43 3.27
CA ARG A 157 0.93 -4.52 3.94
C ARG A 157 0.11 -5.17 5.05
N THR A 158 -0.20 -6.46 4.91
CA THR A 158 -0.97 -7.22 5.90
C THR A 158 -0.14 -7.68 7.10
N GLU A 159 1.17 -7.52 7.08
CA GLU A 159 2.07 -7.89 8.19
C GLU A 159 2.21 -6.80 9.26
N THR A 160 1.53 -5.65 9.07
CA THR A 160 1.46 -4.60 10.09
C THR A 160 0.72 -5.10 11.32
N GLY A 161 1.39 -5.07 12.49
CA GLY A 161 0.80 -5.48 13.75
C GLY A 161 1.81 -6.05 14.76
N VAL A 162 1.30 -6.68 15.81
CA VAL A 162 2.12 -7.18 16.93
C VAL A 162 2.36 -8.69 16.80
N HIS A 163 3.63 -9.07 16.87
CA HIS A 163 4.12 -10.44 16.87
C HIS A 163 4.45 -10.87 18.29
N ARG A 164 3.76 -11.89 18.79
CA ARG A 164 3.93 -12.40 20.16
C ARG A 164 4.81 -13.63 20.17
N LEU A 165 5.91 -13.60 20.92
CA LEU A 165 6.75 -14.76 21.21
C LEU A 165 6.44 -15.34 22.58
N VAL A 166 6.39 -16.66 22.67
CA VAL A 166 6.36 -17.42 23.93
C VAL A 166 7.42 -18.51 23.84
N ARG A 167 8.44 -18.43 24.70
CA ARG A 167 9.51 -19.44 24.79
C ARG A 167 10.14 -19.47 26.18
N LYS A 168 10.94 -20.47 26.44
CA LYS A 168 11.88 -20.45 27.57
C LYS A 168 12.99 -19.44 27.27
N SER A 169 13.18 -18.47 28.16
CA SER A 169 14.13 -17.38 27.94
C SER A 169 15.57 -17.86 28.10
N PRO A 170 16.46 -17.62 27.10
CA PRO A 170 17.89 -17.87 27.25
C PRO A 170 18.58 -16.88 28.19
N PHE A 171 17.94 -15.76 28.53
CA PHE A 171 18.46 -14.69 29.40
C PHE A 171 18.02 -14.85 30.85
N ASP A 172 17.11 -15.77 31.13
CA ASP A 172 16.65 -16.07 32.51
C ASP A 172 17.41 -17.28 33.08
N SER A 173 18.14 -17.06 34.16
CA SER A 173 18.88 -18.12 34.86
C SER A 173 17.98 -19.27 35.32
N GLY A 174 16.69 -19.01 35.58
CA GLY A 174 15.69 -20.01 35.93
C GLY A 174 15.06 -20.73 34.73
N ASN A 175 15.46 -20.42 33.52
CA ASN A 175 14.94 -21.01 32.27
C ASN A 175 13.37 -21.01 32.21
N ARG A 176 12.77 -19.94 32.75
CA ARG A 176 11.33 -19.78 32.83
C ARG A 176 10.74 -19.38 31.49
N ARG A 177 9.48 -19.66 31.33
CA ARG A 177 8.71 -19.28 30.13
C ARG A 177 8.39 -17.79 30.17
N HIS A 178 8.79 -17.05 29.12
CA HIS A 178 8.54 -15.63 28.96
C HIS A 178 7.65 -15.37 27.77
N THR A 179 6.95 -14.24 27.82
CA THR A 179 6.17 -13.70 26.69
C THR A 179 6.74 -12.35 26.34
N SER A 180 7.08 -12.16 25.07
CA SER A 180 7.65 -10.93 24.52
C SER A 180 6.89 -10.49 23.28
N PHE A 181 6.91 -9.22 23.03
CA PHE A 181 6.20 -8.59 21.92
C PHE A 181 7.16 -7.80 21.04
N CYS A 182 6.87 -7.83 19.75
CA CYS A 182 7.54 -7.02 18.74
C CYS A 182 6.46 -6.45 17.82
N SER A 183 6.51 -5.17 17.50
CA SER A 183 5.64 -4.59 16.50
C SER A 183 6.35 -4.51 15.15
N VAL A 184 5.60 -4.77 14.09
CA VAL A 184 5.99 -4.56 12.72
C VAL A 184 5.05 -3.54 12.12
N PHE A 185 5.60 -2.58 11.38
CA PHE A 185 4.85 -1.59 10.65
C PHE A 185 5.35 -1.51 9.21
N ILE A 186 4.42 -1.53 8.27
CA ILE A 186 4.72 -1.49 6.84
C ILE A 186 4.22 -0.17 6.27
N SER A 187 5.08 0.52 5.52
CA SER A 187 4.73 1.72 4.77
C SER A 187 5.19 1.62 3.32
N PRO A 188 4.42 2.16 2.37
CA PRO A 188 4.85 2.21 0.98
C PRO A 188 5.97 3.23 0.79
N GLU A 189 6.89 2.98 -0.14
CA GLU A 189 7.76 4.01 -0.65
C GLU A 189 6.94 4.96 -1.52
N VAL A 190 6.90 6.22 -1.13
CA VAL A 190 6.21 7.28 -1.88
C VAL A 190 7.27 8.17 -2.50
N ASP A 191 7.20 8.36 -3.82
CA ASP A 191 8.09 9.28 -4.53
C ASP A 191 7.91 10.70 -3.98
N ASP A 192 9.00 11.30 -3.48
CA ASP A 192 9.00 12.67 -2.98
C ASP A 192 9.00 13.73 -4.11
N ASN A 193 9.04 13.30 -5.37
CA ASN A 193 8.98 14.19 -6.52
C ASN A 193 7.53 14.65 -6.74
N ILE A 194 7.19 15.79 -6.14
CA ILE A 194 5.96 16.51 -6.45
C ILE A 194 6.22 17.36 -7.68
N ASP A 195 5.91 16.87 -8.85
CA ASP A 195 5.87 17.67 -10.07
C ASP A 195 4.50 18.36 -10.16
N ILE A 196 4.50 19.68 -9.99
CA ILE A 196 3.28 20.48 -10.08
C ILE A 196 3.12 20.96 -11.52
N ASP A 197 2.35 20.20 -12.29
CA ASP A 197 1.88 20.64 -13.59
C ASP A 197 0.67 21.58 -13.41
N ILE A 198 0.83 22.83 -13.81
CA ILE A 198 -0.23 23.85 -13.73
C ILE A 198 -0.83 24.01 -15.12
N ASN A 199 -2.04 23.47 -15.32
CA ASN A 199 -2.76 23.69 -16.56
C ASN A 199 -3.22 25.16 -16.65
N PRO A 200 -2.85 25.91 -17.71
CA PRO A 200 -3.28 27.29 -17.90
C PRO A 200 -4.80 27.50 -17.94
N ALA A 201 -5.57 26.47 -18.31
CA ALA A 201 -7.04 26.52 -18.32
C ALA A 201 -7.65 26.60 -16.92
N ASP A 202 -6.92 26.12 -15.89
CA ASP A 202 -7.35 26.13 -14.49
C ASP A 202 -7.00 27.43 -13.78
N LEU A 203 -6.41 28.38 -14.48
CA LEU A 203 -5.99 29.65 -13.95
C LEU A 203 -6.93 30.78 -14.35
N ARG A 204 -7.44 31.49 -13.36
CA ARG A 204 -8.07 32.79 -13.55
C ARG A 204 -7.06 33.89 -13.23
N ILE A 205 -6.74 34.74 -14.20
CA ILE A 205 -5.78 35.82 -14.07
C ILE A 205 -6.52 37.14 -14.15
N ASP A 206 -6.51 37.88 -13.06
CA ASP A 206 -7.11 39.21 -12.95
C ASP A 206 -6.01 40.26 -12.79
N THR A 207 -6.11 41.35 -13.56
CA THR A 207 -5.20 42.52 -13.41
C THR A 207 -5.93 43.66 -12.73
N TYR A 208 -5.25 44.37 -11.86
CA TYR A 208 -5.83 45.47 -11.12
C TYR A 208 -4.77 46.59 -10.82
N ARG A 209 -5.27 47.71 -10.38
CA ARG A 209 -4.40 48.84 -10.01
C ARG A 209 -3.78 48.59 -8.65
N ALA A 210 -2.45 48.68 -8.56
CA ALA A 210 -1.75 48.57 -7.29
C ALA A 210 -2.16 49.68 -6.35
N SER A 211 -2.50 49.35 -5.11
CA SER A 211 -2.77 50.33 -4.04
C SER A 211 -1.60 50.31 -3.06
N GLY A 212 -0.78 51.38 -3.02
CA GLY A 212 0.34 51.47 -2.10
C GLY A 212 1.04 52.84 -2.17
N ALA A 213 1.95 53.11 -1.24
CA ALA A 213 2.79 54.31 -1.18
C ALA A 213 3.83 54.30 -2.31
N GLY A 214 3.42 54.67 -3.51
CA GLY A 214 4.25 54.81 -4.71
C GLY A 214 3.75 55.97 -5.54
N GLY A 215 4.64 56.76 -6.16
CA GLY A 215 4.34 58.00 -6.86
C GLY A 215 3.28 57.88 -7.97
N GLN A 216 2.90 58.98 -8.60
CA GLN A 216 1.79 59.13 -9.56
C GLN A 216 1.69 58.07 -10.68
N HIS A 217 2.76 57.32 -10.96
CA HIS A 217 2.80 56.32 -12.03
C HIS A 217 2.22 54.96 -11.58
N VAL A 218 2.35 54.61 -10.30
CA VAL A 218 1.87 53.31 -9.75
C VAL A 218 0.33 53.24 -9.70
N ASN A 219 -0.30 54.39 -9.55
CA ASN A 219 -1.76 54.50 -9.43
C ASN A 219 -2.51 54.68 -10.77
N ARG A 220 -1.80 54.68 -11.92
CA ARG A 220 -2.38 54.90 -13.24
C ARG A 220 -2.40 53.66 -14.17
N THR A 221 -1.60 52.65 -13.84
CA THR A 221 -1.47 51.45 -14.68
C THR A 221 -1.91 50.20 -13.91
N ASP A 222 -2.68 49.29 -14.59
CA ASP A 222 -3.13 48.01 -14.05
C ASP A 222 -1.97 47.00 -14.09
N SER A 223 -0.93 47.25 -13.30
CA SER A 223 0.30 46.44 -13.27
C SER A 223 0.26 45.29 -12.25
N ALA A 224 -0.64 45.35 -11.27
CA ALA A 224 -0.80 44.29 -10.28
C ALA A 224 -1.54 43.11 -10.88
N VAL A 225 -1.10 41.90 -10.56
CA VAL A 225 -1.64 40.63 -11.06
C VAL A 225 -2.11 39.77 -9.90
N ARG A 226 -3.31 39.24 -10.01
CA ARG A 226 -3.89 38.21 -9.14
C ARG A 226 -4.10 36.96 -9.96
N ILE A 227 -3.60 35.83 -9.50
CA ILE A 227 -3.84 34.51 -10.11
C ILE A 227 -4.61 33.66 -9.10
N THR A 228 -5.73 33.11 -9.55
CA THR A 228 -6.53 32.15 -8.78
C THR A 228 -6.46 30.81 -9.49
N HIS A 229 -6.00 29.79 -8.78
CA HIS A 229 -6.07 28.40 -9.25
C HIS A 229 -7.45 27.84 -8.88
N ILE A 230 -8.29 27.61 -9.89
CA ILE A 230 -9.71 27.27 -9.72
C ILE A 230 -9.91 25.98 -8.92
N PRO A 231 -9.20 24.85 -9.21
CA PRO A 231 -9.44 23.58 -8.54
C PRO A 231 -9.14 23.61 -7.03
N THR A 232 -8.09 24.35 -6.60
CA THR A 232 -7.68 24.42 -5.19
C THR A 232 -8.12 25.71 -4.51
N ASN A 233 -8.72 26.63 -5.26
CA ASN A 233 -9.07 28.00 -4.81
C ASN A 233 -7.89 28.78 -4.19
N THR A 234 -6.67 28.43 -4.61
CA THR A 234 -5.44 29.08 -4.13
C THR A 234 -5.27 30.41 -4.84
N VAL A 235 -5.13 31.51 -4.09
CA VAL A 235 -4.99 32.86 -4.62
C VAL A 235 -3.61 33.41 -4.31
N VAL A 236 -2.94 33.99 -5.31
CA VAL A 236 -1.67 34.72 -5.20
C VAL A 236 -1.79 36.10 -5.84
N GLN A 237 -1.04 37.06 -5.31
CA GLN A 237 -1.05 38.43 -5.80
C GLN A 237 0.37 38.95 -5.86
N CYS A 238 0.72 39.65 -6.95
CA CYS A 238 2.01 40.31 -7.09
C CYS A 238 1.83 41.73 -7.66
N GLN A 239 2.43 42.71 -6.97
CA GLN A 239 2.41 44.13 -7.37
C GLN A 239 3.76 44.83 -7.21
N ASN A 240 4.85 44.05 -7.14
CA ASN A 240 6.17 44.57 -6.77
C ASN A 240 6.89 45.31 -7.89
N ASP A 241 6.54 45.03 -9.17
CA ASP A 241 7.19 45.65 -10.33
C ASP A 241 6.20 46.53 -11.12
N ARG A 242 6.75 47.47 -11.88
CA ARG A 242 5.94 48.28 -12.82
C ARG A 242 5.50 47.52 -14.05
N SER A 243 6.14 46.41 -14.35
CA SER A 243 5.82 45.53 -15.47
C SER A 243 4.83 44.44 -15.08
N GLN A 244 3.67 44.44 -15.73
CA GLN A 244 2.62 43.42 -15.57
C GLN A 244 3.16 42.02 -15.85
N HIS A 245 4.02 41.86 -16.87
CA HIS A 245 4.62 40.57 -17.22
C HIS A 245 5.51 40.02 -16.09
N LYS A 246 6.35 40.88 -15.50
CA LYS A 246 7.22 40.47 -14.37
C LYS A 246 6.38 40.10 -13.13
N ASN A 247 5.30 40.84 -12.85
CA ASN A 247 4.38 40.49 -11.76
C ASN A 247 3.65 39.20 -12.04
N LYS A 248 3.27 38.89 -13.29
CA LYS A 248 2.67 37.61 -13.66
C LYS A 248 3.65 36.45 -13.45
N ASP A 249 4.89 36.59 -13.89
CA ASP A 249 5.92 35.55 -13.72
C ASP A 249 6.23 35.29 -12.24
N GLN A 250 6.29 36.37 -11.46
CA GLN A 250 6.49 36.25 -10.01
C GLN A 250 5.29 35.61 -9.31
N ALA A 251 4.06 35.97 -9.71
CA ALA A 251 2.84 35.37 -9.17
C ALA A 251 2.76 33.87 -9.54
N MET A 252 3.18 33.48 -10.76
CA MET A 252 3.25 32.07 -11.15
C MET A 252 4.25 31.28 -10.31
N LYS A 253 5.41 31.84 -10.00
CA LYS A 253 6.38 31.22 -9.08
C LYS A 253 5.80 31.04 -7.68
N GLN A 254 5.11 32.08 -7.17
CA GLN A 254 4.45 32.01 -5.86
C GLN A 254 3.31 30.98 -5.85
N LEU A 255 2.55 30.85 -6.94
CA LEU A 255 1.50 29.86 -7.07
C LEU A 255 2.07 28.45 -7.00
N ARG A 256 3.13 28.16 -7.76
CA ARG A 256 3.82 26.86 -7.71
C ARG A 256 4.28 26.52 -6.30
N ALA A 257 4.92 27.46 -5.61
CA ALA A 257 5.36 27.26 -4.24
C ALA A 257 4.21 26.93 -3.28
N LYS A 258 3.08 27.66 -3.38
CA LYS A 258 1.88 27.40 -2.56
C LYS A 258 1.21 26.07 -2.87
N LEU A 259 1.12 25.69 -4.14
CA LEU A 259 0.56 24.40 -4.54
C LEU A 259 1.45 23.25 -4.07
N TYR A 260 2.77 23.41 -4.16
CA TYR A 260 3.74 22.46 -3.61
C TYR A 260 3.55 22.27 -2.10
N GLU A 261 3.47 23.39 -1.35
CA GLU A 261 3.25 23.35 0.10
C GLU A 261 1.92 22.67 0.47
N LEU A 262 0.87 22.94 -0.30
CA LEU A 262 -0.45 22.33 -0.10
C LEU A 262 -0.41 20.82 -0.36
N GLU A 263 0.28 20.39 -1.40
CA GLU A 263 0.42 18.97 -1.73
C GLU A 263 1.30 18.24 -0.70
N MET A 264 2.40 18.87 -0.26
CA MET A 264 3.21 18.35 0.84
C MET A 264 2.42 18.21 2.14
N SER A 265 1.56 19.19 2.44
CA SER A 265 0.69 19.14 3.63
C SER A 265 -0.31 18.00 3.56
N LYS A 266 -0.91 17.73 2.40
CA LYS A 266 -1.80 16.58 2.19
C LYS A 266 -1.06 15.27 2.39
N ARG A 267 0.10 15.10 1.75
CA ARG A 267 0.93 13.88 1.89
C ARG A 267 1.38 13.66 3.33
N ASN A 268 1.76 14.74 4.02
CA ASN A 268 2.12 14.65 5.44
C ASN A 268 0.92 14.28 6.32
N ALA A 269 -0.28 14.78 6.03
CA ALA A 269 -1.50 14.37 6.73
C ALA A 269 -1.83 12.90 6.47
N GLU A 270 -1.65 12.41 5.25
CA GLU A 270 -1.81 10.98 4.91
C GLU A 270 -0.76 10.11 5.61
N LYS A 271 0.52 10.53 5.60
CA LYS A 271 1.60 9.85 6.36
C LYS A 271 1.27 9.84 7.87
N GLN A 272 0.79 10.94 8.41
CA GLN A 272 0.43 11.04 9.83
C GLN A 272 -0.78 10.17 10.17
N ALA A 273 -1.78 10.09 9.30
CA ALA A 273 -2.92 9.17 9.48
C ALA A 273 -2.49 7.70 9.45
N LEU A 274 -1.51 7.34 8.59
CA LEU A 274 -0.88 6.02 8.58
C LEU A 274 -0.06 5.77 9.87
N GLU A 275 0.63 6.78 10.39
CA GLU A 275 1.39 6.68 11.66
C GLU A 275 0.49 6.60 12.89
N GLU A 276 -0.63 7.30 12.90
CA GLU A 276 -1.64 7.22 13.97
C GLU A 276 -2.32 5.85 14.01
N GLY A 277 -2.32 5.12 12.88
CA GLY A 277 -2.71 3.71 12.80
C GLY A 277 -1.70 2.74 13.43
N LYS A 278 -0.51 3.21 13.88
CA LYS A 278 0.42 2.40 14.69
C LYS A 278 -0.28 2.09 16.02
N SER A 279 -0.90 0.91 16.09
CA SER A 279 -1.56 0.45 17.30
C SER A 279 -0.53 0.31 18.43
N ASP A 280 -0.92 0.68 19.64
CA ASP A 280 -0.11 0.44 20.85
C ASP A 280 0.45 -0.98 20.86
N ILE A 281 1.76 -1.12 21.13
CA ILE A 281 2.47 -2.41 21.22
C ILE A 281 1.95 -3.17 22.43
N GLY A 282 0.73 -3.66 22.33
CA GLY A 282 0.02 -4.26 23.43
C GLY A 282 -0.75 -5.54 23.03
N TRP A 283 -1.54 -6.04 23.98
CA TRP A 283 -2.25 -7.31 23.83
C TRP A 283 -3.37 -7.29 22.77
N GLY A 284 -3.87 -6.11 22.38
CA GLY A 284 -5.07 -5.95 21.55
C GLY A 284 -4.85 -6.10 20.05
N SER A 285 -3.63 -5.87 19.56
CA SER A 285 -3.32 -5.80 18.11
C SER A 285 -2.43 -6.94 17.62
N GLN A 286 -2.47 -8.11 18.31
CA GLN A 286 -1.66 -9.26 17.93
C GLN A 286 -2.15 -9.88 16.63
N ILE A 287 -1.27 -9.95 15.62
CA ILE A 287 -1.56 -10.62 14.36
C ILE A 287 -1.10 -12.08 14.37
N ARG A 288 0.07 -12.38 14.98
CA ARG A 288 0.63 -13.72 14.96
C ARG A 288 1.28 -14.10 16.29
N SER A 289 1.07 -15.35 16.73
CA SER A 289 1.61 -15.90 17.96
C SER A 289 2.59 -17.03 17.66
N TYR A 290 3.79 -16.90 18.21
CA TYR A 290 4.90 -17.83 18.05
C TYR A 290 5.15 -18.52 19.40
N VAL A 291 4.72 -19.78 19.54
CA VAL A 291 4.88 -20.59 20.77
C VAL A 291 5.90 -21.67 20.50
N LEU A 292 7.18 -21.35 20.71
CA LEU A 292 8.28 -22.23 20.32
C LEU A 292 8.35 -23.51 21.17
N ASP A 293 7.99 -23.43 22.45
CA ASP A 293 7.96 -24.60 23.34
C ASP A 293 6.94 -25.68 22.88
N ALA A 294 5.85 -25.25 22.22
CA ALA A 294 4.82 -26.14 21.70
C ALA A 294 4.96 -26.37 20.19
N SER A 295 6.06 -25.91 19.58
CA SER A 295 6.29 -25.97 18.12
C SER A 295 5.05 -25.51 17.34
N ARG A 296 4.52 -24.33 17.65
CA ARG A 296 3.31 -23.80 17.03
C ARG A 296 3.43 -22.31 16.71
N ILE A 297 3.17 -21.97 15.46
CA ILE A 297 2.97 -20.58 15.03
C ILE A 297 1.57 -20.48 14.44
N LYS A 298 0.82 -19.48 14.88
CA LYS A 298 -0.56 -19.26 14.43
C LYS A 298 -0.81 -17.79 14.14
N ASP A 299 -1.36 -17.51 12.95
CA ASP A 299 -1.96 -16.21 12.65
C ASP A 299 -3.37 -16.16 13.26
N LEU A 300 -3.62 -15.11 14.04
CA LEU A 300 -4.86 -14.97 14.81
C LEU A 300 -6.03 -14.44 13.96
N ARG A 301 -5.72 -13.83 12.81
CA ARG A 301 -6.71 -13.25 11.90
C ARG A 301 -7.27 -14.30 10.94
N THR A 302 -6.39 -15.11 10.34
CA THR A 302 -6.75 -16.13 9.36
C THR A 302 -6.91 -17.53 9.95
N SER A 303 -6.44 -17.72 11.18
CA SER A 303 -6.37 -19.03 11.85
C SER A 303 -5.40 -20.03 11.20
N VAL A 304 -4.61 -19.63 10.21
CA VAL A 304 -3.56 -20.47 9.63
C VAL A 304 -2.52 -20.76 10.69
N GLU A 305 -2.12 -22.03 10.82
CA GLU A 305 -1.11 -22.45 11.80
C GLU A 305 -0.15 -23.48 11.21
N THR A 306 1.07 -23.52 11.75
CA THR A 306 2.09 -24.50 11.38
C THR A 306 2.87 -24.96 12.62
N SER A 307 3.33 -26.21 12.58
CA SER A 307 4.24 -26.78 13.57
C SER A 307 5.72 -26.60 13.20
N ASN A 308 6.02 -26.23 11.94
CA ASN A 308 7.39 -26.00 11.48
C ASN A 308 7.85 -24.59 11.82
N THR A 309 8.12 -24.38 13.12
CA THR A 309 8.51 -23.05 13.63
C THR A 309 9.85 -22.57 13.06
N GLN A 310 10.76 -23.50 12.79
CA GLN A 310 12.09 -23.13 12.27
C GLN A 310 12.01 -22.61 10.82
N ALA A 311 11.22 -23.23 9.96
CA ALA A 311 11.03 -22.75 8.58
C ALA A 311 10.49 -21.33 8.57
N VAL A 312 9.49 -21.04 9.41
CA VAL A 312 8.91 -19.69 9.51
C VAL A 312 9.95 -18.67 9.99
N LEU A 313 10.73 -18.98 11.03
CA LEU A 313 11.82 -18.11 11.51
C LEU A 313 12.95 -17.95 10.47
N ASP A 314 13.06 -18.87 9.54
CA ASP A 314 14.00 -18.83 8.42
C ASP A 314 13.38 -18.23 7.13
N GLY A 315 12.17 -17.65 7.20
CA GLY A 315 11.58 -16.85 6.14
C GLY A 315 10.39 -17.48 5.39
N ASP A 316 9.93 -18.67 5.75
CA ASP A 316 8.76 -19.29 5.13
C ASP A 316 7.45 -18.66 5.66
N LEU A 317 7.08 -17.49 5.10
CA LEU A 317 5.91 -16.71 5.52
C LEU A 317 4.77 -16.75 4.50
N ASN A 318 5.00 -17.27 3.30
CA ASN A 318 4.05 -17.13 2.17
C ASN A 318 2.65 -17.61 2.51
N ALA A 319 2.52 -18.77 3.18
CA ALA A 319 1.23 -19.32 3.57
C ALA A 319 0.41 -18.36 4.48
N PHE A 320 1.07 -17.63 5.37
CA PHE A 320 0.42 -16.65 6.25
C PHE A 320 0.04 -15.37 5.49
N ILE A 321 0.97 -14.85 4.69
CA ILE A 321 0.78 -13.62 3.91
C ILE A 321 -0.34 -13.82 2.89
N GLU A 322 -0.30 -14.88 2.09
CA GLU A 322 -1.33 -15.19 1.10
C GLU A 322 -2.71 -15.37 1.74
N ALA A 323 -2.80 -16.10 2.86
CA ALA A 323 -4.06 -16.26 3.58
C ALA A 323 -4.63 -14.91 4.05
N SER A 324 -3.78 -14.01 4.53
CA SER A 324 -4.18 -12.67 4.96
C SER A 324 -4.65 -11.81 3.78
N LEU A 325 -3.93 -11.83 2.65
CA LEU A 325 -4.30 -11.13 1.42
C LEU A 325 -5.60 -11.68 0.82
N LYS A 326 -5.78 -13.01 0.78
CA LYS A 326 -7.01 -13.67 0.31
C LYS A 326 -8.21 -13.35 1.19
N ALA A 327 -8.00 -13.16 2.49
CA ALA A 327 -9.03 -12.71 3.43
C ALA A 327 -9.42 -11.23 3.26
N GLY A 328 -8.65 -10.45 2.49
CA GLY A 328 -8.91 -9.03 2.25
C GLY A 328 -8.54 -8.12 3.43
N LEU A 329 -7.53 -8.52 4.21
CA LEU A 329 -7.03 -7.77 5.36
C LEU A 329 -6.10 -6.63 4.94
#